data_10cec568cb1e761212e92ceb096dbd53
#
_entry.id   10cec568cb1e761212e92ceb096dbd53
#
_cell.length_a   1.000
_cell.length_b   1.000
_cell.length_c   1.000
_cell.angle_alpha   90.00
_cell.angle_beta   90.00
_cell.angle_gamma   90.00
#
_symmetry.space_group_name_H-M   'P 1'
#
loop_
_entity.id
_entity.type
_entity.pdbx_description
1 polymer ?
#
loop_
_entity_poly.entity_id
_entity_poly.type
_entity_poly.pdbx_seq_one_letter_code
_entity_poly.pdbx_strand_id
1 'polypeptide(L)'
;NSLNESEKHLTNLIDTCGRWMTFSNYYLWWLLDHGLELVDIKSLSLYEGHDGFKPFVGEFMKKRQDILSGKVKGNEKFYKLCLNGSYGFDGINTEHYNKVKIVDKDKAFRAIISDTYINGYKIGDDNYLIQSQPRTFKCTTCLQESFFTLDLAKYWFLVFYYDFLCKALDMNRIHVNTIETDSYYFSIAGDINEGIEQGFKHVIKDVKFYDENIYKFMPN
;
A
#
# COMPACT_ATOMS: atom_id res chain seq x y z
N ASN A 1 -10.29 -24.83 -20.72
CA ASN A 1 -10.86 -24.30 -19.47
C ASN A 1 -10.79 -22.79 -19.52
N SER A 2 -11.94 -22.14 -19.75
CA SER A 2 -12.03 -20.69 -19.62
C SER A 2 -12.17 -20.38 -18.13
N LEU A 3 -11.08 -19.95 -17.50
CA LEU A 3 -11.16 -19.29 -16.21
C LEU A 3 -12.12 -18.12 -16.32
N ASN A 4 -12.93 -17.86 -15.31
CA ASN A 4 -13.74 -16.65 -15.27
C ASN A 4 -12.82 -15.41 -15.17
N GLU A 5 -13.35 -14.22 -15.42
CA GLU A 5 -12.54 -13.01 -15.44
C GLU A 5 -11.83 -12.75 -14.11
N SER A 6 -12.47 -13.09 -12.99
CA SER A 6 -11.90 -12.95 -11.65
C SER A 6 -10.69 -13.85 -11.44
N GLU A 7 -10.77 -15.11 -11.87
CA GLU A 7 -9.68 -16.08 -11.76
C GLU A 7 -8.50 -15.70 -12.66
N LYS A 8 -8.78 -15.23 -13.88
CA LYS A 8 -7.73 -14.71 -14.77
C LYS A 8 -7.01 -13.51 -14.15
N HIS A 9 -7.74 -12.63 -13.51
CA HIS A 9 -7.18 -11.45 -12.89
C HIS A 9 -6.27 -11.80 -11.71
N LEU A 10 -6.70 -12.70 -10.85
CA LEU A 10 -5.90 -13.20 -9.74
C LEU A 10 -4.60 -13.87 -10.24
N THR A 11 -4.68 -14.72 -11.24
CA THR A 11 -3.53 -15.41 -11.82
C THR A 11 -2.50 -14.42 -12.36
N ASN A 12 -2.94 -13.37 -13.07
CA ASN A 12 -2.03 -12.35 -13.63
C ASN A 12 -1.33 -11.53 -12.54
N LEU A 13 -1.98 -11.29 -11.40
CA LEU A 13 -1.38 -10.54 -10.30
C LEU A 13 -0.31 -11.32 -9.52
N ILE A 14 -0.37 -12.64 -9.54
CA ILE A 14 0.43 -13.50 -8.66
C ILE A 14 1.44 -14.35 -9.43
N ASP A 15 1.37 -14.36 -10.76
CA ASP A 15 2.36 -15.06 -11.58
C ASP A 15 3.75 -14.46 -11.34
N THR A 16 4.56 -15.22 -10.61
CA THR A 16 5.93 -14.82 -10.29
C THR A 16 6.86 -14.94 -11.49
N CYS A 17 6.42 -15.56 -12.59
CA CYS A 17 7.26 -15.85 -13.77
C CYS A 17 8.61 -16.47 -13.40
N GLY A 18 8.65 -17.35 -12.42
CA GLY A 18 9.88 -17.98 -11.91
C GLY A 18 10.74 -17.05 -11.03
N ARG A 19 10.21 -15.92 -10.57
CA ARG A 19 10.91 -15.01 -9.66
C ARG A 19 10.54 -15.29 -8.21
N TRP A 20 11.45 -14.94 -7.32
CA TRP A 20 11.19 -14.96 -5.89
C TRP A 20 10.33 -13.75 -5.49
N MET A 21 9.30 -14.00 -4.68
CA MET A 21 8.47 -12.96 -4.09
C MET A 21 8.43 -13.11 -2.57
N THR A 22 8.25 -12.00 -1.88
CA THR A 22 8.10 -11.97 -0.43
C THR A 22 6.64 -11.70 -0.09
N PHE A 23 6.10 -12.46 0.85
CA PHE A 23 4.72 -12.33 1.32
C PHE A 23 4.67 -12.26 2.83
N SER A 24 3.69 -11.54 3.37
CA SER A 24 3.27 -11.72 4.75
C SER A 24 2.55 -13.05 4.91
N ASN A 25 2.51 -13.59 6.14
CA ASN A 25 1.84 -14.85 6.42
C ASN A 25 0.33 -14.80 6.07
N TYR A 26 -0.38 -13.74 6.45
CA TYR A 26 -1.82 -13.60 6.15
C TYR A 26 -2.11 -13.59 4.67
N TYR A 27 -1.32 -12.83 3.90
CA TYR A 27 -1.50 -12.76 2.46
C TYR A 27 -1.14 -14.10 1.79
N LEU A 28 -0.05 -14.74 2.19
CA LEU A 28 0.34 -16.04 1.67
C LEU A 28 -0.71 -17.11 1.97
N TRP A 29 -1.23 -17.19 3.19
CA TRP A 29 -2.27 -18.16 3.54
C TRP A 29 -3.53 -17.97 2.69
N TRP A 30 -3.96 -16.74 2.50
CA TRP A 30 -5.10 -16.44 1.65
C TRP A 30 -4.87 -16.90 0.21
N LEU A 31 -3.68 -16.71 -0.35
CA LEU A 31 -3.31 -17.16 -1.69
C LEU A 31 -3.35 -18.69 -1.80
N LEU A 32 -2.82 -19.41 -0.81
CA LEU A 32 -2.85 -20.87 -0.76
C LEU A 32 -4.28 -21.41 -0.66
N ASP A 33 -5.14 -20.78 0.16
CA ASP A 33 -6.55 -21.13 0.27
C ASP A 33 -7.34 -20.90 -1.04
N HIS A 34 -6.83 -20.04 -1.91
CA HIS A 34 -7.41 -19.73 -3.23
C HIS A 34 -6.72 -20.46 -4.39
N GLY A 35 -5.96 -21.51 -4.10
CA GLY A 35 -5.45 -22.45 -5.10
C GLY A 35 -4.06 -22.15 -5.65
N LEU A 36 -3.30 -21.24 -5.04
CA LEU A 36 -1.89 -21.12 -5.35
C LEU A 36 -1.09 -22.22 -4.66
N GLU A 37 -0.03 -22.67 -5.30
CA GLU A 37 0.89 -23.67 -4.77
C GLU A 37 2.21 -23.02 -4.39
N LEU A 38 2.70 -23.38 -3.21
CA LEU A 38 4.03 -23.02 -2.75
C LEU A 38 5.04 -24.00 -3.27
N VAL A 39 5.88 -23.56 -4.21
CA VAL A 39 6.87 -24.43 -4.87
C VAL A 39 8.13 -24.56 -4.02
N ASP A 40 8.62 -23.44 -3.47
CA ASP A 40 9.85 -23.43 -2.68
C ASP A 40 9.89 -22.22 -1.74
N ILE A 41 10.67 -22.33 -0.64
CA ILE A 41 10.89 -21.28 0.36
C ILE A 41 12.38 -20.95 0.43
N LYS A 42 12.76 -19.80 -0.07
CA LYS A 42 14.16 -19.34 -0.03
C LYS A 42 14.60 -18.89 1.36
N SER A 43 13.71 -18.19 2.07
CA SER A 43 13.99 -17.67 3.41
C SER A 43 12.70 -17.41 4.17
N LEU A 44 12.79 -17.51 5.50
CA LEU A 44 11.70 -17.21 6.42
C LEU A 44 12.20 -16.24 7.49
N SER A 45 11.48 -15.14 7.68
CA SER A 45 11.74 -14.19 8.76
C SER A 45 10.61 -14.22 9.76
N LEU A 46 10.94 -14.40 11.03
CA LEU A 46 9.97 -14.38 12.12
C LEU A 46 10.06 -13.05 12.87
N TYR A 47 8.90 -12.48 13.15
CA TYR A 47 8.79 -11.23 13.90
C TYR A 47 7.91 -11.44 15.11
N GLU A 48 8.29 -10.83 16.22
CA GLU A 48 7.42 -10.72 17.38
C GLU A 48 6.40 -9.60 17.14
N GLY A 49 5.11 -9.94 17.35
CA GLY A 49 4.03 -8.98 17.20
C GLY A 49 3.94 -8.05 18.41
N HIS A 50 3.74 -6.75 18.16
CA HIS A 50 3.37 -5.79 19.19
C HIS A 50 2.39 -4.75 18.65
N ASP A 51 1.66 -4.07 19.53
CA ASP A 51 0.64 -3.09 19.20
C ASP A 51 1.02 -1.64 19.57
N GLY A 52 2.32 -1.34 19.58
CA GLY A 52 2.86 -0.02 19.97
C GLY A 52 2.32 1.16 19.15
N PHE A 53 1.93 0.93 17.90
CA PHE A 53 1.33 1.96 17.04
C PHE A 53 -0.19 2.11 17.20
N LYS A 54 -0.85 1.19 17.90
CA LYS A 54 -2.31 1.19 18.08
C LYS A 54 -2.88 2.49 18.64
N PRO A 55 -2.28 3.12 19.67
CA PRO A 55 -2.76 4.41 20.18
C PRO A 55 -2.67 5.52 19.13
N PHE A 56 -1.56 5.59 18.37
CA PHE A 56 -1.36 6.57 17.30
C PHE A 56 -2.41 6.40 16.20
N VAL A 57 -2.51 5.19 15.66
CA VAL A 57 -3.46 4.89 14.58
C VAL A 57 -4.90 5.15 15.03
N GLY A 58 -5.28 4.67 16.23
CA GLY A 58 -6.63 4.83 16.78
C GLY A 58 -7.03 6.29 16.96
N GLU A 59 -6.13 7.13 17.50
CA GLU A 59 -6.39 8.56 17.72
C GLU A 59 -6.54 9.31 16.38
N PHE A 60 -5.66 9.05 15.42
CA PHE A 60 -5.71 9.71 14.11
C PHE A 60 -6.91 9.27 13.27
N MET A 61 -7.26 7.99 13.31
CA MET A 61 -8.46 7.47 12.65
C MET A 61 -9.73 8.06 13.26
N LYS A 62 -9.82 8.13 14.60
CA LYS A 62 -10.95 8.75 15.30
C LYS A 62 -11.14 10.21 14.89
N LYS A 63 -10.08 11.01 14.92
CA LYS A 63 -10.13 12.43 14.51
C LYS A 63 -10.58 12.57 13.05
N ARG A 64 -10.08 11.72 12.16
CA ARG A 64 -10.51 11.69 10.77
C ARG A 64 -12.00 11.40 10.63
N GLN A 65 -12.50 10.38 11.33
CA GLN A 65 -13.93 10.02 11.33
C GLN A 65 -14.82 11.13 11.92
N ASP A 66 -14.39 11.78 13.01
CA ASP A 66 -15.13 12.87 13.63
C ASP A 66 -15.25 14.09 12.69
N ILE A 67 -14.24 14.35 11.85
CA ILE A 67 -14.30 15.38 10.82
C ILE A 67 -15.22 14.97 9.66
N LEU A 68 -15.08 13.74 9.15
CA LEU A 68 -15.92 13.25 8.06
C LEU A 68 -17.40 13.18 8.43
N SER A 69 -17.72 12.86 9.69
CA SER A 69 -19.08 12.85 10.21
C SER A 69 -19.62 14.23 10.58
N GLY A 70 -18.82 15.31 10.40
CA GLY A 70 -19.22 16.66 10.71
C GLY A 70 -19.27 17.03 12.20
N LYS A 71 -18.83 16.14 13.11
CA LYS A 71 -18.79 16.39 14.57
C LYS A 71 -17.77 17.45 14.92
N VAL A 72 -16.67 17.52 14.19
CA VAL A 72 -15.58 18.46 14.41
C VAL A 72 -15.19 19.12 13.09
N LYS A 73 -14.95 20.43 13.11
CA LYS A 73 -14.41 21.13 11.95
C LYS A 73 -12.90 20.89 11.85
N GLY A 74 -12.43 20.53 10.66
CA GLY A 74 -11.00 20.28 10.42
C GLY A 74 -10.70 19.80 9.01
N ASN A 75 -9.44 19.52 8.75
CA ASN A 75 -8.98 18.96 7.50
C ASN A 75 -8.66 17.47 7.66
N GLU A 76 -9.55 16.59 7.19
CA GLU A 76 -9.36 15.12 7.26
C GLU A 76 -8.11 14.65 6.49
N LYS A 77 -7.73 15.37 5.43
CA LYS A 77 -6.56 15.04 4.60
C LYS A 77 -5.25 15.12 5.40
N PHE A 78 -5.18 16.00 6.40
CA PHE A 78 -4.03 16.08 7.30
C PHE A 78 -3.82 14.75 8.05
N TYR A 79 -4.87 14.23 8.65
CA TYR A 79 -4.79 12.94 9.39
C TYR A 79 -4.52 11.76 8.47
N LYS A 80 -5.11 11.74 7.26
CA LYS A 80 -4.80 10.75 6.24
C LYS A 80 -3.32 10.81 5.83
N LEU A 81 -2.78 12.01 5.64
CA LEU A 81 -1.36 12.19 5.29
C LEU A 81 -0.43 11.72 6.40
N CYS A 82 -0.75 12.01 7.67
CA CYS A 82 0.04 11.55 8.79
C CYS A 82 0.06 10.01 8.89
N LEU A 83 -1.09 9.35 8.75
CA LEU A 83 -1.18 7.90 8.76
C LEU A 83 -0.40 7.27 7.60
N ASN A 84 -0.59 7.77 6.39
CA ASN A 84 0.11 7.24 5.21
C ASN A 84 1.61 7.57 5.24
N GLY A 85 1.97 8.74 5.74
CA GLY A 85 3.35 9.19 5.86
C GLY A 85 4.17 8.38 6.87
N SER A 86 3.56 7.86 7.94
CA SER A 86 4.27 7.09 8.95
C SER A 86 4.87 5.81 8.37
N TYR A 87 4.05 4.91 7.83
CA TYR A 87 4.56 3.68 7.23
C TYR A 87 5.28 3.92 5.90
N GLY A 88 4.90 4.96 5.15
CA GLY A 88 5.58 5.34 3.92
C GLY A 88 7.01 5.79 4.15
N PHE A 89 7.28 6.52 5.23
CA PHE A 89 8.63 6.90 5.62
C PHE A 89 9.51 5.68 5.93
N ASP A 90 8.98 4.67 6.58
CA ASP A 90 9.70 3.45 6.88
C ASP A 90 10.05 2.60 5.64
N GLY A 91 9.31 2.78 4.55
CA GLY A 91 9.59 2.16 3.25
C GLY A 91 10.63 2.90 2.39
N ILE A 92 11.11 4.07 2.82
CA ILE A 92 12.07 4.84 2.04
C ILE A 92 13.45 4.17 2.08
N ASN A 93 14.02 3.96 0.90
CA ASN A 93 15.40 3.49 0.79
C ASN A 93 16.38 4.63 1.06
N THR A 94 16.80 4.78 2.32
CA THR A 94 17.75 5.82 2.76
C THR A 94 19.19 5.60 2.28
N GLU A 95 19.52 4.43 1.71
CA GLU A 95 20.80 4.16 1.08
C GLU A 95 21.03 5.07 -0.14
N HIS A 96 19.94 5.41 -0.85
CA HIS A 96 20.01 6.32 -1.99
C HIS A 96 20.13 7.81 -1.60
N TYR A 97 20.07 8.14 -0.31
CA TYR A 97 20.22 9.52 0.13
C TYR A 97 21.67 9.93 0.21
N ASN A 98 22.08 10.68 -0.80
CA ASN A 98 23.41 11.23 -0.87
C ASN A 98 23.63 12.32 0.18
N LYS A 99 24.83 12.39 0.73
CA LYS A 99 25.23 13.50 1.59
C LYS A 99 25.59 14.70 0.73
N VAL A 100 24.89 15.81 0.93
CA VAL A 100 25.18 17.07 0.26
C VAL A 100 25.78 18.04 1.27
N LYS A 101 26.93 18.64 0.94
CA LYS A 101 27.62 19.61 1.79
C LYS A 101 28.11 20.80 0.98
N ILE A 102 28.04 21.96 1.59
CA ILE A 102 28.72 23.17 1.10
C ILE A 102 30.07 23.24 1.82
N VAL A 103 31.15 23.31 1.05
CA VAL A 103 32.55 23.28 1.55
C VAL A 103 33.43 24.26 0.80
N ASP A 104 34.53 24.63 1.43
CA ASP A 104 35.60 25.40 0.81
C ASP A 104 36.36 24.63 -0.27
N LYS A 105 37.20 25.32 -1.02
CA LYS A 105 37.97 24.76 -2.15
C LYS A 105 38.84 23.58 -1.74
N ASP A 106 39.52 23.64 -0.59
CA ASP A 106 40.44 22.58 -0.14
C ASP A 106 39.69 21.30 0.25
N LYS A 107 38.56 21.46 0.93
CA LYS A 107 37.66 20.34 1.28
C LYS A 107 36.97 19.79 0.04
N ALA A 108 36.58 20.64 -0.92
CA ALA A 108 36.03 20.22 -2.18
C ALA A 108 37.02 19.35 -2.96
N PHE A 109 38.27 19.77 -3.08
CA PHE A 109 39.31 18.99 -3.73
C PHE A 109 39.51 17.62 -3.08
N ARG A 110 39.61 17.56 -1.74
CA ARG A 110 39.69 16.28 -1.01
C ARG A 110 38.47 15.38 -1.21
N ALA A 111 37.28 15.96 -1.32
CA ALA A 111 36.07 15.21 -1.60
C ALA A 111 36.04 14.66 -3.01
N ILE A 112 36.47 15.45 -4.01
CA ILE A 112 36.50 15.05 -5.43
C ILE A 112 37.41 13.84 -5.67
N ILE A 113 38.54 13.74 -4.96
CA ILE A 113 39.43 12.61 -5.07
C ILE A 113 39.03 11.41 -4.20
N SER A 114 37.93 11.52 -3.46
CA SER A 114 37.42 10.43 -2.63
C SER A 114 36.63 9.42 -3.46
N ASP A 115 36.69 8.16 -3.11
CA ASP A 115 35.91 7.04 -3.64
C ASP A 115 34.39 7.21 -3.43
N THR A 116 33.98 8.10 -2.53
CA THR A 116 32.59 8.40 -2.22
C THR A 116 32.00 9.57 -3.04
N TYR A 117 32.81 10.25 -3.85
CA TYR A 117 32.37 11.38 -4.65
C TYR A 117 31.37 10.97 -5.73
N ILE A 118 30.30 11.74 -5.86
CA ILE A 118 29.30 11.57 -6.92
C ILE A 118 29.33 12.75 -7.88
N ASN A 119 29.17 13.96 -7.33
CA ASN A 119 29.05 15.18 -8.13
C ASN A 119 29.39 16.42 -7.30
N GLY A 120 29.69 17.55 -7.96
CA GLY A 120 29.93 18.81 -7.29
C GLY A 120 29.82 20.00 -8.24
N TYR A 121 29.42 21.13 -7.65
CA TYR A 121 29.24 22.40 -8.37
C TYR A 121 29.90 23.53 -7.60
N LYS A 122 30.56 24.44 -8.29
CA LYS A 122 31.01 25.71 -7.73
C LYS A 122 29.79 26.62 -7.59
N ILE A 123 29.49 27.09 -6.37
CA ILE A 123 28.31 27.93 -6.06
C ILE A 123 28.68 29.36 -5.63
N GLY A 124 29.99 29.66 -5.52
CA GLY A 124 30.53 30.97 -5.14
C GLY A 124 32.02 31.01 -5.39
N ASP A 125 32.70 32.10 -4.99
CA ASP A 125 34.11 32.29 -5.28
C ASP A 125 34.98 31.20 -4.64
N ASP A 126 34.67 30.80 -3.42
CA ASP A 126 35.37 29.72 -2.70
C ASP A 126 34.46 28.67 -2.09
N ASN A 127 33.18 28.61 -2.57
CA ASN A 127 32.17 27.67 -2.06
C ASN A 127 31.79 26.65 -3.15
N TYR A 128 31.76 25.39 -2.73
CA TYR A 128 31.42 24.26 -3.58
C TYR A 128 30.33 23.44 -2.91
N LEU A 129 29.31 23.05 -3.65
CA LEU A 129 28.33 22.05 -3.26
C LEU A 129 28.87 20.70 -3.69
N ILE A 130 29.09 19.81 -2.73
CA ILE A 130 29.61 18.46 -2.98
C ILE A 130 28.57 17.43 -2.57
N GLN A 131 28.30 16.51 -3.48
CA GLN A 131 27.45 15.36 -3.29
C GLN A 131 28.32 14.10 -3.17
N SER A 132 28.11 13.33 -2.10
CA SER A 132 28.88 12.10 -1.85
C SER A 132 27.96 10.98 -1.33
N GLN A 133 28.32 9.74 -1.62
CA GLN A 133 27.70 8.58 -0.99
C GLN A 133 28.23 8.38 0.44
N PRO A 134 27.40 7.87 1.38
CA PRO A 134 27.91 7.40 2.67
C PRO A 134 28.75 6.13 2.45
N ARG A 135 29.92 6.04 3.11
CA ARG A 135 30.77 4.82 3.07
C ARG A 135 30.10 3.62 3.72
N THR A 136 29.28 3.88 4.71
CA THR A 136 28.56 2.86 5.46
C THR A 136 27.08 3.25 5.50
N PHE A 137 26.23 2.28 5.27
CA PHE A 137 24.79 2.41 5.38
C PHE A 137 24.29 1.64 6.60
N LYS A 138 23.43 2.28 7.38
CA LYS A 138 22.69 1.65 8.47
C LYS A 138 21.22 2.01 8.27
N CYS A 139 20.41 1.01 8.01
CA CYS A 139 18.94 1.19 8.00
C CYS A 139 18.47 1.54 9.42
N THR A 140 17.80 2.67 9.57
CA THR A 140 17.23 3.15 10.84
C THR A 140 15.72 3.21 10.80
N THR A 141 15.11 2.83 9.68
CA THR A 141 13.66 2.77 9.48
C THR A 141 13.13 1.38 9.76
N CYS A 142 11.86 1.29 10.12
CA CYS A 142 11.16 0.04 10.40
C CYS A 142 10.58 -0.53 9.11
N LEU A 143 11.44 -0.97 8.18
CA LEU A 143 11.05 -1.45 6.85
C LEU A 143 9.95 -2.51 6.90
N GLN A 144 9.98 -3.40 7.90
CA GLN A 144 8.96 -4.42 8.10
C GLN A 144 7.57 -3.82 8.35
N GLU A 145 7.45 -2.67 9.01
CA GLU A 145 6.17 -2.01 9.22
C GLU A 145 5.55 -1.57 7.90
N SER A 146 6.35 -0.89 7.06
CA SER A 146 5.91 -0.48 5.73
C SER A 146 5.51 -1.68 4.88
N PHE A 147 6.33 -2.73 4.88
CA PHE A 147 6.06 -3.95 4.13
C PHE A 147 4.75 -4.62 4.59
N PHE A 148 4.58 -4.87 5.89
CA PHE A 148 3.37 -5.52 6.39
C PHE A 148 2.13 -4.67 6.18
N THR A 149 2.21 -3.35 6.32
CA THR A 149 1.07 -2.45 6.08
C THR A 149 0.59 -2.56 4.63
N LEU A 150 1.51 -2.53 3.66
CA LEU A 150 1.17 -2.63 2.24
C LEU A 150 0.68 -4.03 1.85
N ASP A 151 1.29 -5.06 2.40
CA ASP A 151 0.94 -6.45 2.09
C ASP A 151 -0.43 -6.83 2.69
N LEU A 152 -0.73 -6.37 3.92
CA LEU A 152 -2.04 -6.52 4.53
C LEU A 152 -3.12 -5.69 3.83
N ALA A 153 -2.78 -4.52 3.28
CA ALA A 153 -3.70 -3.76 2.44
C ALA A 153 -4.11 -4.56 1.19
N LYS A 154 -3.17 -5.23 0.52
CA LYS A 154 -3.45 -6.14 -0.61
C LYS A 154 -4.32 -7.32 -0.18
N TYR A 155 -4.01 -7.93 0.95
CA TYR A 155 -4.81 -9.01 1.53
C TYR A 155 -6.27 -8.59 1.72
N TRP A 156 -6.52 -7.48 2.44
CA TRP A 156 -7.87 -6.96 2.68
C TRP A 156 -8.59 -6.56 1.39
N PHE A 157 -7.85 -6.02 0.43
CA PHE A 157 -8.37 -5.69 -0.88
C PHE A 157 -8.90 -6.93 -1.61
N LEU A 158 -8.14 -8.02 -1.64
CA LEU A 158 -8.56 -9.27 -2.28
C LEU A 158 -9.68 -9.97 -1.51
N VAL A 159 -9.63 -9.98 -0.18
CA VAL A 159 -10.73 -10.48 0.66
C VAL A 159 -12.03 -9.75 0.37
N PHE A 160 -12.01 -8.41 0.27
CA PHE A 160 -13.19 -7.64 -0.11
C PHE A 160 -13.74 -8.06 -1.46
N TYR A 161 -12.89 -8.21 -2.47
CA TYR A 161 -13.33 -8.56 -3.81
C TYR A 161 -13.84 -10.01 -3.91
N TYR A 162 -13.00 -10.98 -3.56
CA TYR A 162 -13.30 -12.40 -3.78
C TYR A 162 -14.20 -12.99 -2.69
N ASP A 163 -13.96 -12.65 -1.43
CA ASP A 163 -14.67 -13.24 -0.30
C ASP A 163 -15.97 -12.51 0.05
N PHE A 164 -16.13 -11.26 -0.41
CA PHE A 164 -17.36 -10.51 -0.21
C PHE A 164 -18.07 -10.16 -1.52
N LEU A 165 -17.49 -9.32 -2.40
CA LEU A 165 -18.21 -8.85 -3.60
C LEU A 165 -18.62 -10.00 -4.52
N CYS A 166 -17.71 -10.92 -4.86
CA CYS A 166 -18.01 -12.05 -5.72
C CYS A 166 -19.07 -13.01 -5.14
N LYS A 167 -19.17 -13.07 -3.80
CA LYS A 167 -20.18 -13.88 -3.11
C LYS A 167 -21.53 -13.18 -3.00
N ALA A 168 -21.53 -11.89 -2.71
CA ALA A 168 -22.72 -11.10 -2.45
C ALA A 168 -23.41 -10.57 -3.71
N LEU A 169 -22.62 -10.26 -4.76
CA LEU A 169 -23.10 -9.54 -5.93
C LEU A 169 -23.08 -10.40 -7.20
N ASP A 170 -23.96 -10.06 -8.14
CA ASP A 170 -23.94 -10.61 -9.50
C ASP A 170 -22.84 -9.94 -10.33
N MET A 171 -21.67 -10.58 -10.40
CA MET A 171 -20.50 -10.07 -11.09
C MET A 171 -20.67 -9.96 -12.62
N ASN A 172 -21.70 -10.60 -13.21
CA ASN A 172 -22.03 -10.41 -14.64
C ASN A 172 -22.63 -9.03 -14.92
N ARG A 173 -23.11 -8.34 -13.89
CA ARG A 173 -23.69 -6.99 -13.94
C ARG A 173 -22.74 -5.91 -13.42
N ILE A 174 -21.49 -6.27 -13.15
CA ILE A 174 -20.45 -5.38 -12.65
C ILE A 174 -19.22 -5.50 -13.55
N HIS A 175 -18.71 -4.36 -14.02
CA HIS A 175 -17.47 -4.28 -14.75
C HIS A 175 -16.43 -3.54 -13.92
N VAL A 176 -15.26 -4.16 -13.69
CA VAL A 176 -14.13 -3.52 -13.02
C VAL A 176 -13.38 -2.68 -14.04
N ASN A 177 -13.47 -1.36 -13.93
CA ASN A 177 -12.83 -0.44 -14.86
C ASN A 177 -11.34 -0.29 -14.57
N THR A 178 -10.98 -0.09 -13.30
CA THR A 178 -9.59 0.01 -12.85
C THR A 178 -9.46 -0.33 -11.37
N ILE A 179 -8.24 -0.65 -10.99
CA ILE A 179 -7.83 -0.98 -9.63
C ILE A 179 -6.59 -0.15 -9.31
N GLU A 180 -6.64 0.59 -8.20
CA GLU A 180 -5.52 1.39 -7.73
C GLU A 180 -5.24 1.07 -6.26
N THR A 181 -4.18 0.33 -5.98
CA THR A 181 -3.66 -0.04 -4.66
C THR A 181 -4.73 -0.53 -3.64
N ASP A 182 -5.63 0.36 -3.21
CA ASP A 182 -6.67 0.19 -2.20
C ASP A 182 -8.06 0.62 -2.70
N SER A 183 -8.21 0.86 -4.00
CA SER A 183 -9.43 1.40 -4.59
C SER A 183 -9.90 0.58 -5.79
N TYR A 184 -11.23 0.37 -5.85
CA TYR A 184 -11.90 -0.20 -7.00
C TYR A 184 -12.77 0.84 -7.69
N TYR A 185 -12.75 0.82 -9.00
CA TYR A 185 -13.64 1.61 -9.85
C TYR A 185 -14.50 0.65 -10.66
N PHE A 186 -15.81 0.66 -10.39
CA PHE A 186 -16.77 -0.22 -11.03
C PHE A 186 -17.73 0.55 -11.92
N SER A 187 -18.15 -0.08 -13.03
CA SER A 187 -19.40 0.21 -13.71
C SER A 187 -20.42 -0.83 -13.29
N ILE A 188 -21.54 -0.39 -12.73
CA ILE A 188 -22.57 -1.24 -12.15
C ILE A 188 -23.86 -1.08 -12.96
N ALA A 189 -24.44 -2.19 -13.42
CA ALA A 189 -25.74 -2.17 -14.09
C ALA A 189 -26.85 -1.88 -13.07
N GLY A 190 -27.52 -0.76 -13.25
CA GLY A 190 -28.65 -0.33 -12.43
C GLY A 190 -30.00 -0.40 -13.15
N ASP A 191 -31.00 0.30 -12.61
CA ASP A 191 -32.30 0.56 -13.25
C ASP A 191 -32.22 1.88 -14.03
N ILE A 192 -32.57 1.84 -15.31
CA ILE A 192 -32.53 3.01 -16.21
C ILE A 192 -33.50 4.13 -15.81
N ASN A 193 -34.55 3.79 -15.04
CA ASN A 193 -35.54 4.73 -14.56
C ASN A 193 -35.17 5.41 -13.23
N GLU A 194 -34.12 4.96 -12.59
CA GLU A 194 -33.61 5.54 -11.34
C GLU A 194 -32.43 6.50 -11.64
N GLY A 195 -32.09 7.35 -10.68
CA GLY A 195 -30.90 8.22 -10.75
C GLY A 195 -29.59 7.43 -10.73
N ILE A 196 -28.47 8.09 -11.01
CA ILE A 196 -27.16 7.45 -11.13
C ILE A 196 -26.57 6.93 -9.81
N GLU A 197 -27.05 7.41 -8.67
CA GLU A 197 -26.57 7.01 -7.35
C GLU A 197 -27.36 5.82 -6.79
N GLN A 198 -27.14 4.64 -7.35
CA GLN A 198 -27.88 3.42 -6.98
C GLN A 198 -27.09 2.44 -6.12
N GLY A 199 -25.78 2.62 -6.00
CA GLY A 199 -24.88 1.68 -5.29
C GLY A 199 -25.02 0.26 -5.83
N PHE A 200 -25.06 -0.73 -4.94
CA PHE A 200 -25.18 -2.15 -5.29
C PHE A 200 -26.64 -2.67 -5.33
N LYS A 201 -27.64 -1.82 -5.08
CA LYS A 201 -29.06 -2.18 -4.89
C LYS A 201 -29.59 -3.20 -5.90
N HIS A 202 -29.26 -3.03 -7.18
CA HIS A 202 -29.81 -3.84 -8.27
C HIS A 202 -28.93 -5.04 -8.67
N VAL A 203 -27.80 -5.24 -8.00
CA VAL A 203 -26.83 -6.31 -8.32
C VAL A 203 -26.57 -7.25 -7.16
N ILE A 204 -27.22 -7.06 -6.01
CA ILE A 204 -27.13 -7.98 -4.88
C ILE A 204 -27.82 -9.29 -5.26
N LYS A 205 -27.06 -10.41 -5.26
CA LYS A 205 -27.60 -11.75 -5.52
C LYS A 205 -27.93 -12.52 -4.24
N ASP A 206 -27.20 -12.25 -3.16
CA ASP A 206 -27.43 -12.84 -1.84
C ASP A 206 -27.61 -11.73 -0.80
N VAL A 207 -28.85 -11.33 -0.58
CA VAL A 207 -29.23 -10.24 0.32
C VAL A 207 -28.80 -10.55 1.76
N LYS A 208 -29.03 -11.80 2.22
CA LYS A 208 -28.70 -12.19 3.58
C LYS A 208 -27.19 -12.10 3.82
N PHE A 209 -26.38 -12.67 2.94
CA PHE A 209 -24.94 -12.62 3.04
C PHE A 209 -24.41 -11.18 2.94
N TYR A 210 -25.00 -10.36 2.07
CA TYR A 210 -24.65 -8.95 1.92
C TYR A 210 -24.88 -8.19 3.22
N ASP A 211 -26.09 -8.26 3.79
CA ASP A 211 -26.48 -7.53 5.00
C ASP A 211 -25.65 -7.95 6.24
N GLU A 212 -25.32 -9.25 6.33
CA GLU A 212 -24.52 -9.78 7.44
C GLU A 212 -23.03 -9.37 7.36
N ASN A 213 -22.52 -8.96 6.19
CA ASN A 213 -21.06 -8.78 5.99
C ASN A 213 -20.64 -7.40 5.54
N ILE A 214 -21.53 -6.60 4.93
CA ILE A 214 -21.15 -5.29 4.33
C ILE A 214 -20.51 -4.34 5.34
N TYR A 215 -20.97 -4.32 6.58
CA TYR A 215 -20.45 -3.44 7.64
C TYR A 215 -18.99 -3.70 8.02
N LYS A 216 -18.45 -4.88 7.68
CA LYS A 216 -17.03 -5.21 7.91
C LYS A 216 -16.11 -4.44 6.98
N PHE A 217 -16.61 -4.06 5.81
CA PHE A 217 -15.85 -3.41 4.75
C PHE A 217 -16.25 -1.95 4.55
N MET A 218 -17.52 -1.65 4.73
CA MET A 218 -18.11 -0.32 4.58
C MET A 218 -18.85 0.07 5.87
N PRO A 219 -18.11 0.47 6.91
CA PRO A 219 -18.72 0.94 8.15
C PRO A 219 -19.52 2.22 7.89
N ASN A 220 -20.74 2.32 8.48
CA ASN A 220 -21.62 3.50 8.42
C ASN A 220 -20.99 4.71 9.11
#